data_41b2c4966379963a0079ad979b2cf13d
#
_entry.id   41b2c4966379963a0079ad979b2cf13d
#
_cell.length_a   1.000
_cell.length_b   1.000
_cell.length_c   1.000
_cell.angle_alpha   90.00
_cell.angle_beta   90.00
_cell.angle_gamma   90.00
#
_symmetry.space_group_name_H-M   'P 1'
#
loop_
_entity.id
_entity.type
_entity.pdbx_description
1 polymer ?
#
loop_
_entity_poly.entity_id
_entity_poly.type
_entity_poly.pdbx_seq_one_letter_code
_entity_poly.pdbx_strand_id
1 'polypeptide(L)'
;MAEIEVWRGSVAAWECDAMGHLNVGFYVARAMEALAGLAAELGMAGAFAPEAHATLIVREQYIRFLRESRVNAPLSMTAGVLAMDETEARLVFAMRHADGALAACFQTVVVHATSREARAFPWSDRARARAEALAAAIPAGGEPRSIALAPLATQASRERADALGLAHTGRGVVLAEHCDRFGRLRTEGCMQRLSSAIPHVFAQVGRPGGEADRGKVGGAALEYRLIHHAWPRAGDRLELRSGFGGGDARFGIVVSAECHKAHLAERRLAGSVRPEHADLGTGE
;
A
#
# COMPACT_ATOMS: atom_id res chain seq x y z
N MET A 1 -14.69 8.19 20.61
CA MET A 1 -13.96 8.86 19.53
C MET A 1 -14.79 8.68 18.28
N ALA A 2 -15.11 9.75 17.56
CA ALA A 2 -15.98 9.68 16.39
C ALA A 2 -15.16 9.23 15.18
N GLU A 3 -15.35 8.00 14.71
CA GLU A 3 -14.90 7.59 13.40
C GLU A 3 -15.68 8.40 12.35
N ILE A 4 -14.98 9.03 11.41
CA ILE A 4 -15.60 9.76 10.30
C ILE A 4 -15.57 8.91 9.04
N GLU A 5 -16.73 8.79 8.38
CA GLU A 5 -16.79 8.11 7.08
C GLU A 5 -16.21 9.02 6.00
N VAL A 6 -15.20 8.52 5.30
CA VAL A 6 -14.45 9.28 4.29
C VAL A 6 -14.58 8.70 2.88
N TRP A 7 -15.13 7.48 2.76
CA TRP A 7 -15.37 6.82 1.49
C TRP A 7 -16.49 5.78 1.61
N ARG A 8 -17.27 5.63 0.54
CA ARG A 8 -18.31 4.60 0.39
C ARG A 8 -18.42 4.18 -1.07
N GLY A 9 -18.56 2.88 -1.32
CA GLY A 9 -18.69 2.34 -2.66
C GLY A 9 -19.04 0.86 -2.66
N SER A 10 -18.79 0.19 -3.77
CA SER A 10 -18.96 -1.26 -3.91
C SER A 10 -17.85 -1.83 -4.79
N VAL A 11 -17.67 -3.14 -4.73
CA VAL A 11 -16.70 -3.88 -5.54
C VAL A 11 -17.24 -4.10 -6.95
N ALA A 12 -16.53 -3.58 -7.95
CA ALA A 12 -16.87 -3.83 -9.35
C ALA A 12 -16.24 -5.14 -9.86
N ALA A 13 -16.85 -5.78 -10.86
CA ALA A 13 -16.36 -7.04 -11.38
C ALA A 13 -14.93 -6.96 -11.94
N TRP A 14 -14.56 -5.85 -12.57
CA TRP A 14 -13.20 -5.62 -13.13
C TRP A 14 -12.14 -5.34 -12.07
N GLU A 15 -12.52 -5.15 -10.81
CA GLU A 15 -11.61 -4.98 -9.68
C GLU A 15 -11.24 -6.30 -9.03
N CYS A 16 -11.86 -7.40 -9.46
CA CYS A 16 -11.66 -8.70 -8.86
C CYS A 16 -10.57 -9.50 -9.57
N ASP A 17 -9.94 -10.38 -8.80
CA ASP A 17 -9.04 -11.41 -9.30
C ASP A 17 -9.81 -12.59 -9.91
N ALA A 18 -9.08 -13.62 -10.37
CA ALA A 18 -9.65 -14.82 -10.94
C ALA A 18 -10.50 -15.65 -9.96
N MET A 19 -10.39 -15.39 -8.65
CA MET A 19 -11.18 -16.02 -7.59
C MET A 19 -12.48 -15.25 -7.28
N GLY A 20 -12.69 -14.13 -7.94
CA GLY A 20 -13.81 -13.22 -7.71
C GLY A 20 -13.68 -12.36 -6.45
N HIS A 21 -12.48 -12.23 -5.91
CA HIS A 21 -12.19 -11.38 -4.75
C HIS A 21 -11.57 -10.05 -5.19
N LEU A 22 -11.89 -8.98 -4.47
CA LEU A 22 -11.29 -7.68 -4.71
C LEU A 22 -9.76 -7.79 -4.67
N ASN A 23 -9.11 -7.43 -5.78
CA ASN A 23 -7.66 -7.49 -5.89
C ASN A 23 -7.00 -6.47 -4.95
N VAL A 24 -5.88 -6.85 -4.34
CA VAL A 24 -5.13 -6.04 -3.36
C VAL A 24 -4.79 -4.63 -3.86
N GLY A 25 -4.56 -4.45 -5.15
CA GLY A 25 -4.31 -3.13 -5.75
C GLY A 25 -5.51 -2.20 -5.62
N PHE A 26 -6.72 -2.72 -5.70
CA PHE A 26 -7.94 -1.91 -5.54
C PHE A 26 -8.26 -1.60 -4.08
N TYR A 27 -7.88 -2.43 -3.12
CA TYR A 27 -7.90 -2.03 -1.71
C TYR A 27 -7.06 -0.78 -1.49
N VAL A 28 -5.86 -0.73 -2.06
CA VAL A 28 -5.00 0.46 -1.98
C VAL A 28 -5.62 1.65 -2.70
N ALA A 29 -6.20 1.47 -3.90
CA ALA A 29 -6.86 2.54 -4.63
C ALA A 29 -7.99 3.17 -3.81
N ARG A 30 -8.83 2.36 -3.15
CA ARG A 30 -9.90 2.86 -2.28
C ARG A 30 -9.37 3.56 -1.03
N ALA A 31 -8.25 3.08 -0.47
CA ALA A 31 -7.57 3.77 0.63
C ALA A 31 -7.01 5.15 0.20
N MET A 32 -6.57 5.30 -1.05
CA MET A 32 -6.13 6.59 -1.59
C MET A 32 -7.31 7.57 -1.80
N GLU A 33 -8.48 7.08 -2.24
CA GLU A 33 -9.70 7.89 -2.28
C GLU A 33 -10.12 8.33 -0.87
N ALA A 34 -10.07 7.42 0.10
CA ALA A 34 -10.34 7.70 1.51
C ALA A 34 -9.33 8.71 2.12
N LEU A 35 -8.06 8.64 1.72
CA LEU A 35 -7.05 9.62 2.11
C LEU A 35 -7.41 11.03 1.60
N ALA A 36 -7.93 11.14 0.38
CA ALA A 36 -8.40 12.42 -0.13
C ALA A 36 -9.61 12.94 0.65
N GLY A 37 -10.53 12.06 1.05
CA GLY A 37 -11.64 12.40 1.94
C GLY A 37 -11.15 12.90 3.29
N LEU A 38 -10.24 12.18 3.94
CA LEU A 38 -9.66 12.60 5.23
C LEU A 38 -8.89 13.92 5.11
N ALA A 39 -8.17 14.14 3.99
CA ALA A 39 -7.48 15.40 3.76
C ALA A 39 -8.47 16.59 3.74
N ALA A 40 -9.66 16.42 3.16
CA ALA A 40 -10.71 17.45 3.20
C ALA A 40 -11.15 17.76 4.64
N GLU A 41 -11.32 16.73 5.46
CA GLU A 41 -11.67 16.86 6.89
C GLU A 41 -10.55 17.55 7.68
N LEU A 42 -9.29 17.30 7.34
CA LEU A 42 -8.13 18.02 7.89
C LEU A 42 -8.02 19.48 7.41
N GLY A 43 -8.94 19.93 6.54
CA GLY A 43 -8.94 21.29 5.99
C GLY A 43 -8.09 21.46 4.75
N MET A 44 -7.73 20.36 4.10
CA MET A 44 -6.90 20.30 2.89
C MET A 44 -7.70 19.77 1.69
N ALA A 45 -8.94 20.21 1.50
CA ALA A 45 -9.83 19.70 0.43
C ALA A 45 -9.23 19.78 -0.99
N GLY A 46 -8.32 20.74 -1.23
CA GLY A 46 -7.61 20.89 -2.50
C GLY A 46 -6.29 20.11 -2.61
N ALA A 47 -5.90 19.28 -1.62
CA ALA A 47 -4.57 18.66 -1.57
C ALA A 47 -4.23 17.77 -2.79
N PHE A 48 -5.26 17.24 -3.46
CA PHE A 48 -5.12 16.38 -4.64
C PHE A 48 -5.60 17.06 -5.94
N ALA A 49 -5.93 18.36 -5.88
CA ALA A 49 -6.29 19.13 -7.06
C ALA A 49 -5.06 19.46 -7.93
N PRO A 50 -5.25 19.73 -9.24
CA PRO A 50 -4.14 20.06 -10.15
C PRO A 50 -3.30 21.24 -9.71
N GLU A 51 -3.94 22.24 -9.10
CA GLU A 51 -3.37 23.53 -8.71
C GLU A 51 -2.85 23.52 -7.26
N ALA A 52 -2.95 22.38 -6.57
CA ALA A 52 -2.52 22.28 -5.19
C ALA A 52 -1.06 22.68 -5.01
N HIS A 53 -0.79 23.54 -4.04
CA HIS A 53 0.57 23.89 -3.60
C HIS A 53 1.11 22.91 -2.57
N ALA A 54 0.21 22.32 -1.79
CA ALA A 54 0.49 21.32 -0.76
C ALA A 54 -0.31 20.04 -1.01
N THR A 55 0.27 18.90 -0.67
CA THR A 55 -0.36 17.58 -0.81
C THR A 55 0.08 16.64 0.30
N LEU A 56 -0.55 15.48 0.36
CA LEU A 56 -0.14 14.37 1.22
C LEU A 56 0.54 13.30 0.38
N ILE A 57 1.75 12.93 0.76
CA ILE A 57 2.54 11.91 0.06
C ILE A 57 2.66 10.69 0.97
N VAL A 58 2.21 9.54 0.49
CA VAL A 58 2.33 8.29 1.25
C VAL A 58 3.79 7.86 1.32
N ARG A 59 4.32 7.76 2.54
CA ARG A 59 5.67 7.25 2.81
C ARG A 59 5.66 5.79 3.23
N GLU A 60 4.66 5.39 3.99
CA GLU A 60 4.48 4.02 4.43
C GLU A 60 3.00 3.66 4.46
N GLN A 61 2.67 2.45 4.06
CA GLN A 61 1.33 1.91 4.22
C GLN A 61 1.42 0.47 4.71
N TYR A 62 0.89 0.21 5.90
CA TYR A 62 0.61 -1.12 6.40
C TYR A 62 -0.86 -1.45 6.11
N ILE A 63 -1.12 -2.68 5.68
CA ILE A 63 -2.45 -3.19 5.36
C ILE A 63 -2.64 -4.53 6.07
N ARG A 64 -3.72 -4.65 6.83
CA ARG A 64 -4.23 -5.89 7.39
C ARG A 64 -5.48 -6.28 6.64
N PHE A 65 -5.49 -7.43 5.96
CA PHE A 65 -6.68 -8.01 5.35
C PHE A 65 -7.35 -8.95 6.35
N LEU A 66 -8.68 -8.85 6.50
CA LEU A 66 -9.42 -9.58 7.52
C LEU A 66 -10.52 -10.44 6.91
N ARG A 67 -11.30 -9.87 5.98
CA ARG A 67 -12.37 -10.57 5.30
C ARG A 67 -12.40 -10.19 3.83
N GLU A 68 -12.44 -11.19 2.97
CA GLU A 68 -12.51 -11.00 1.53
C GLU A 68 -13.76 -10.22 1.11
N SER A 69 -13.59 -9.38 0.10
CA SER A 69 -14.68 -8.64 -0.52
C SER A 69 -14.92 -9.17 -1.94
N ARG A 70 -16.16 -9.53 -2.24
CA ARG A 70 -16.55 -10.11 -3.54
C ARG A 70 -17.29 -9.09 -4.40
N VAL A 71 -17.47 -9.40 -5.67
CA VAL A 71 -18.26 -8.59 -6.61
C VAL A 71 -19.58 -8.15 -5.99
N ASN A 72 -19.91 -6.88 -6.19
CA ASN A 72 -21.11 -6.20 -5.66
C ASN A 72 -21.15 -6.05 -4.12
N ALA A 73 -20.10 -6.44 -3.38
CA ALA A 73 -20.06 -6.19 -1.95
C ALA A 73 -20.07 -4.68 -1.67
N PRO A 74 -21.05 -4.15 -0.91
CA PRO A 74 -21.01 -2.76 -0.48
C PRO A 74 -19.95 -2.59 0.60
N LEU A 75 -19.14 -1.55 0.46
CA LEU A 75 -18.04 -1.22 1.38
C LEU A 75 -18.12 0.25 1.78
N SER A 76 -17.69 0.53 2.99
CA SER A 76 -17.44 1.90 3.48
C SER A 76 -16.08 1.97 4.16
N MET A 77 -15.55 3.17 4.32
CA MET A 77 -14.29 3.38 5.00
C MET A 77 -14.38 4.56 5.95
N THR A 78 -14.09 4.30 7.22
CA THR A 78 -13.90 5.33 8.23
C THR A 78 -12.42 5.62 8.42
N ALA A 79 -12.08 6.82 8.88
CA ALA A 79 -10.71 7.23 9.07
C ALA A 79 -10.51 8.09 10.32
N GLY A 80 -9.26 8.20 10.77
CA GLY A 80 -8.83 9.08 11.82
C GLY A 80 -7.30 9.22 11.89
N VAL A 81 -6.85 10.01 12.86
CA VAL A 81 -5.44 10.32 13.06
C VAL A 81 -4.92 9.58 14.28
N LEU A 82 -3.92 8.71 14.09
CA LEU A 82 -3.24 7.99 15.17
C LEU A 82 -2.17 8.85 15.85
N ALA A 83 -1.42 9.60 15.05
CA ALA A 83 -0.37 10.51 15.49
C ALA A 83 -0.06 11.55 14.41
N MET A 84 0.39 12.71 14.83
CA MET A 84 0.85 13.78 13.95
C MET A 84 2.07 14.45 14.57
N ASP A 85 3.16 14.53 13.80
CA ASP A 85 4.35 15.30 14.18
C ASP A 85 4.42 16.62 13.38
N GLU A 86 5.62 17.20 13.23
CA GLU A 86 5.80 18.47 12.53
C GLU A 86 5.41 18.42 11.05
N THR A 87 5.75 17.34 10.36
CA THR A 87 5.61 17.22 8.90
C THR A 87 4.92 15.94 8.45
N GLU A 88 4.75 14.97 9.34
CA GLU A 88 4.17 13.66 9.04
C GLU A 88 2.93 13.40 9.89
N ALA A 89 2.07 12.51 9.40
CA ALA A 89 0.96 11.98 10.18
C ALA A 89 0.83 10.48 9.93
N ARG A 90 0.52 9.74 11.00
CA ARG A 90 0.07 8.35 10.93
C ARG A 90 -1.44 8.34 11.01
N LEU A 91 -2.07 7.81 9.99
CA LEU A 91 -3.50 7.75 9.79
C LEU A 91 -3.99 6.30 9.87
N VAL A 92 -5.21 6.10 10.31
CA VAL A 92 -5.89 4.80 10.26
C VAL A 92 -7.11 4.89 9.34
N PHE A 93 -7.32 3.82 8.55
CA PHE A 93 -8.51 3.64 7.75
C PHE A 93 -9.08 2.25 8.03
N ALA A 94 -10.38 2.17 8.32
CA ALA A 94 -11.09 0.93 8.56
C ALA A 94 -12.11 0.70 7.45
N MET A 95 -11.80 -0.23 6.53
CA MET A 95 -12.74 -0.66 5.49
C MET A 95 -13.69 -1.70 6.05
N ARG A 96 -14.99 -1.50 5.88
CA ARG A 96 -16.03 -2.37 6.44
C ARG A 96 -17.03 -2.80 5.38
N HIS A 97 -17.52 -4.03 5.56
CA HIS A 97 -18.73 -4.52 4.90
C HIS A 97 -19.98 -3.87 5.48
N ALA A 98 -21.12 -4.05 4.80
CA ALA A 98 -22.41 -3.52 5.25
C ALA A 98 -22.87 -4.06 6.61
N ASP A 99 -22.40 -5.25 7.01
CA ASP A 99 -22.67 -5.86 8.32
C ASP A 99 -21.73 -5.32 9.44
N GLY A 100 -20.87 -4.35 9.11
CA GLY A 100 -19.93 -3.75 10.05
C GLY A 100 -18.61 -4.53 10.22
N ALA A 101 -18.48 -5.75 9.68
CA ALA A 101 -17.26 -6.52 9.76
C ALA A 101 -16.12 -5.84 9.00
N LEU A 102 -14.91 -5.85 9.56
CA LEU A 102 -13.73 -5.33 8.90
C LEU A 102 -13.36 -6.18 7.68
N ALA A 103 -13.28 -5.54 6.52
CA ALA A 103 -12.67 -6.10 5.31
C ALA A 103 -11.15 -5.93 5.35
N ALA A 104 -10.69 -4.71 5.67
CA ALA A 104 -9.27 -4.39 5.81
C ALA A 104 -9.07 -3.20 6.77
N CYS A 105 -7.88 -3.13 7.36
CA CYS A 105 -7.42 -1.99 8.14
C CYS A 105 -6.09 -1.50 7.59
N PHE A 106 -5.97 -0.18 7.44
CA PHE A 106 -4.77 0.46 6.92
C PHE A 106 -4.19 1.38 7.99
N GLN A 107 -2.87 1.33 8.16
CA GLN A 107 -2.11 2.36 8.84
C GLN A 107 -1.21 3.01 7.81
N THR A 108 -1.41 4.30 7.56
CA THR A 108 -0.72 5.02 6.49
C THR A 108 0.06 6.18 7.09
N VAL A 109 1.35 6.24 6.83
CA VAL A 109 2.18 7.40 7.14
C VAL A 109 2.23 8.29 5.92
N VAL A 110 1.79 9.53 6.09
CA VAL A 110 1.83 10.56 5.06
C VAL A 110 2.77 11.68 5.45
N VAL A 111 3.40 12.29 4.45
CA VAL A 111 4.21 13.51 4.60
C VAL A 111 3.40 14.67 4.05
N HIS A 112 3.28 15.75 4.82
CA HIS A 112 2.79 17.03 4.34
C HIS A 112 3.87 17.71 3.53
N ALA A 113 3.66 17.89 2.24
CA ALA A 113 4.73 18.30 1.33
C ALA A 113 4.22 19.23 0.21
N THR A 114 5.17 19.99 -0.37
CA THR A 114 4.90 20.73 -1.61
C THR A 114 4.54 19.74 -2.71
N SER A 115 3.56 20.10 -3.53
CA SER A 115 2.97 19.18 -4.53
C SER A 115 3.95 18.75 -5.60
N ARG A 116 4.80 19.65 -6.08
CA ARG A 116 5.69 19.42 -7.22
C ARG A 116 7.04 18.84 -6.79
N GLU A 117 7.70 19.48 -5.82
CA GLU A 117 9.04 19.12 -5.37
C GLU A 117 9.04 17.99 -4.33
N ALA A 118 7.87 17.69 -3.73
CA ALA A 118 7.73 16.72 -2.65
C ALA A 118 8.58 17.08 -1.41
N ARG A 119 8.79 18.38 -1.15
CA ARG A 119 9.53 18.87 -0.01
C ARG A 119 8.61 18.97 1.20
N ALA A 120 8.93 18.26 2.27
CA ALA A 120 8.19 18.31 3.52
C ALA A 120 8.21 19.73 4.13
N PHE A 121 7.08 20.11 4.74
CA PHE A 121 6.97 21.35 5.52
C PHE A 121 5.88 21.20 6.61
N PRO A 122 5.91 22.05 7.67
CA PRO A 122 5.02 21.91 8.81
C PRO A 122 3.54 22.02 8.45
N TRP A 123 2.71 21.32 9.21
CA TRP A 123 1.26 21.44 9.16
C TRP A 123 0.83 22.83 9.67
N SER A 124 -0.26 23.33 9.10
CA SER A 124 -0.91 24.52 9.63
C SER A 124 -1.57 24.25 11.00
N ASP A 125 -1.71 25.28 11.85
CA ASP A 125 -2.41 25.16 13.13
C ASP A 125 -3.85 24.65 12.95
N ARG A 126 -4.50 25.05 11.87
CA ARG A 126 -5.84 24.57 11.52
C ARG A 126 -5.85 23.05 11.26
N ALA A 127 -4.87 22.52 10.52
CA ALA A 127 -4.79 21.09 10.26
C ALA A 127 -4.48 20.32 11.54
N ARG A 128 -3.62 20.85 12.43
CA ARG A 128 -3.31 20.26 13.73
C ARG A 128 -4.54 20.19 14.64
N ALA A 129 -5.28 21.28 14.77
CA ALA A 129 -6.51 21.31 15.59
C ALA A 129 -7.57 20.31 15.06
N ARG A 130 -7.69 20.17 13.74
CA ARG A 130 -8.61 19.18 13.15
C ARG A 130 -8.11 17.74 13.35
N ALA A 131 -6.81 17.51 13.27
CA ALA A 131 -6.24 16.20 13.55
C ALA A 131 -6.48 15.75 15.00
N GLU A 132 -6.39 16.66 15.95
CA GLU A 132 -6.74 16.39 17.36
C GLU A 132 -8.22 16.01 17.52
N ALA A 133 -9.13 16.72 16.82
CA ALA A 133 -10.56 16.39 16.82
C ALA A 133 -10.87 15.04 16.14
N LEU A 134 -10.01 14.59 15.22
CA LEU A 134 -10.11 13.31 14.50
C LEU A 134 -9.22 12.21 15.10
N ALA A 135 -8.74 12.40 16.34
CA ALA A 135 -7.92 11.40 17.02
C ALA A 135 -8.66 10.05 17.11
N ALA A 136 -7.99 9.00 16.69
CA ALA A 136 -8.56 7.66 16.59
C ALA A 136 -7.62 6.61 17.19
N ALA A 137 -8.13 5.38 17.31
CA ALA A 137 -7.35 4.19 17.65
C ALA A 137 -7.47 3.16 16.52
N ILE A 138 -6.56 2.22 16.49
CA ILE A 138 -6.64 1.08 15.58
C ILE A 138 -7.85 0.24 16.03
N PRO A 139 -8.80 -0.09 15.14
CA PRO A 139 -9.93 -0.93 15.49
C PRO A 139 -9.46 -2.35 15.85
N ALA A 140 -10.18 -2.99 16.77
CA ALA A 140 -9.89 -4.37 17.18
C ALA A 140 -9.75 -5.31 15.97
N GLY A 141 -8.68 -6.07 15.92
CA GLY A 141 -8.31 -6.94 14.80
C GLY A 141 -7.55 -6.22 13.66
N GLY A 142 -7.42 -4.90 13.70
CA GLY A 142 -6.65 -4.11 12.72
C GLY A 142 -5.16 -3.97 13.06
N GLU A 143 -4.74 -4.47 14.23
CA GLU A 143 -3.34 -4.43 14.66
C GLU A 143 -2.46 -5.32 13.79
N PRO A 144 -1.14 -5.02 13.69
CA PRO A 144 -0.18 -5.91 13.03
C PRO A 144 -0.18 -7.31 13.63
N ARG A 145 -0.23 -8.32 12.76
CA ARG A 145 -0.21 -9.72 13.18
C ARG A 145 1.22 -10.25 13.29
N SER A 146 2.00 -10.06 12.23
CA SER A 146 3.35 -10.63 12.14
C SER A 146 4.37 -9.67 11.56
N ILE A 147 3.94 -8.61 10.89
CA ILE A 147 4.81 -7.60 10.32
C ILE A 147 5.06 -6.51 11.37
N ALA A 148 6.31 -6.37 11.82
CA ALA A 148 6.69 -5.27 12.70
C ALA A 148 6.65 -3.93 11.97
N LEU A 149 6.11 -2.88 12.61
CA LEU A 149 6.07 -1.51 12.09
C LEU A 149 7.23 -0.64 12.60
N ALA A 150 8.17 -1.21 13.34
CA ALA A 150 9.39 -0.51 13.73
C ALA A 150 10.16 -0.01 12.50
N PRO A 151 10.92 1.09 12.61
CA PRO A 151 11.79 1.55 11.54
C PRO A 151 12.71 0.43 11.06
N LEU A 152 12.89 0.34 9.74
CA LEU A 152 13.84 -0.63 9.18
C LEU A 152 15.27 -0.21 9.49
N ALA A 153 16.06 -1.11 10.04
CA ALA A 153 17.47 -0.87 10.36
C ALA A 153 18.35 -0.69 9.11
N THR A 154 17.87 -1.11 7.93
CA THR A 154 18.64 -1.08 6.68
C THR A 154 17.82 -0.51 5.55
N GLN A 155 18.42 0.36 4.77
CA GLN A 155 17.82 0.85 3.53
C GLN A 155 17.86 -0.23 2.46
N ALA A 156 16.82 -0.27 1.64
CA ALA A 156 16.82 -1.10 0.45
C ALA A 156 17.70 -0.45 -0.62
N SER A 157 18.53 -1.26 -1.26
CA SER A 157 19.38 -0.84 -2.36
C SER A 157 19.56 -2.01 -3.33
N ARG A 158 20.03 -1.71 -4.54
CA ARG A 158 20.33 -2.73 -5.55
C ARG A 158 21.42 -3.67 -5.05
N GLU A 159 22.51 -3.11 -4.50
CA GLU A 159 23.65 -3.87 -3.97
C GLU A 159 23.17 -4.86 -2.90
N ARG A 160 22.23 -4.43 -2.05
CA ARG A 160 21.63 -5.31 -1.04
C ARG A 160 20.73 -6.38 -1.68
N ALA A 161 19.97 -6.03 -2.70
CA ALA A 161 19.15 -7.00 -3.44
C ALA A 161 20.03 -8.06 -4.12
N ASP A 162 21.14 -7.63 -4.73
CA ASP A 162 22.12 -8.53 -5.35
C ASP A 162 22.81 -9.40 -4.29
N ALA A 163 23.25 -8.82 -3.17
CA ALA A 163 23.89 -9.56 -2.06
C ALA A 163 22.94 -10.59 -1.41
N LEU A 164 21.63 -10.35 -1.43
CA LEU A 164 20.60 -11.28 -0.95
C LEU A 164 20.15 -12.28 -2.01
N GLY A 165 20.68 -12.20 -3.23
CA GLY A 165 20.29 -13.07 -4.34
C GLY A 165 18.82 -12.93 -4.75
N LEU A 166 18.23 -11.71 -4.58
CA LEU A 166 16.83 -11.51 -4.92
C LEU A 166 16.60 -11.68 -6.42
N ALA A 167 15.58 -12.46 -6.74
CA ALA A 167 15.22 -12.79 -8.10
C ALA A 167 14.59 -11.60 -8.86
N HIS A 168 14.83 -11.50 -10.16
CA HIS A 168 14.14 -10.56 -11.04
C HIS A 168 12.71 -11.05 -11.30
N THR A 169 11.71 -10.34 -10.75
CA THR A 169 10.31 -10.75 -10.83
C THR A 169 9.42 -9.80 -11.60
N GLY A 170 9.97 -8.66 -12.01
CA GLY A 170 9.24 -7.71 -12.85
C GLY A 170 10.17 -6.65 -13.44
N ARG A 171 9.78 -6.13 -14.60
CA ARG A 171 10.43 -5.01 -15.27
C ARG A 171 9.41 -4.20 -16.04
N GLY A 172 9.57 -2.90 -16.08
CA GLY A 172 8.69 -2.04 -16.88
C GLY A 172 9.09 -0.58 -16.82
N VAL A 173 8.27 0.25 -17.44
CA VAL A 173 8.39 1.71 -17.44
C VAL A 173 7.15 2.28 -16.78
N VAL A 174 7.30 3.37 -16.06
CA VAL A 174 6.17 4.12 -15.52
C VAL A 174 5.57 4.95 -16.66
N LEU A 175 4.33 4.69 -17.00
CA LEU A 175 3.60 5.48 -17.98
C LEU A 175 2.88 6.65 -17.28
N ALA A 176 2.59 7.71 -18.03
CA ALA A 176 1.93 8.91 -17.48
C ALA A 176 0.57 8.58 -16.84
N GLU A 177 -0.18 7.64 -17.41
CA GLU A 177 -1.47 7.15 -16.91
C GLU A 177 -1.37 6.44 -15.54
N HIS A 178 -0.19 5.95 -15.16
CA HIS A 178 0.07 5.34 -13.86
C HIS A 178 0.43 6.37 -12.78
N CYS A 179 0.53 7.64 -13.15
CA CYS A 179 0.98 8.71 -12.27
C CYS A 179 -0.17 9.51 -11.66
N ASP A 180 0.12 10.13 -10.51
CA ASP A 180 -0.71 11.18 -9.95
C ASP A 180 -0.61 12.47 -10.78
N ARG A 181 -1.40 13.47 -10.42
CA ARG A 181 -1.40 14.80 -11.06
C ARG A 181 -0.04 15.51 -11.06
N PHE A 182 0.85 15.11 -10.17
CA PHE A 182 2.18 15.70 -10.02
C PHE A 182 3.27 14.85 -10.69
N GLY A 183 2.85 13.86 -11.48
CA GLY A 183 3.72 13.00 -12.27
C GLY A 183 4.44 11.92 -11.48
N ARG A 184 3.98 11.56 -10.27
CA ARG A 184 4.53 10.47 -9.45
C ARG A 184 3.70 9.20 -9.63
N LEU A 185 4.36 8.04 -9.66
CA LEU A 185 3.67 6.75 -9.66
C LEU A 185 2.71 6.68 -8.46
N ARG A 186 1.44 6.39 -8.74
CA ARG A 186 0.41 6.24 -7.71
C ARG A 186 0.70 5.04 -6.80
N THR A 187 0.31 5.13 -5.53
CA THR A 187 0.54 4.08 -4.52
C THR A 187 -0.07 2.75 -4.94
N GLU A 188 -1.30 2.76 -5.46
CA GLU A 188 -1.95 1.55 -5.99
C GLU A 188 -1.23 0.98 -7.21
N GLY A 189 -0.58 1.81 -8.02
CA GLY A 189 0.26 1.37 -9.14
C GLY A 189 1.51 0.61 -8.67
N CYS A 190 2.07 0.94 -7.51
CA CYS A 190 3.11 0.15 -6.88
C CYS A 190 2.57 -1.23 -6.47
N MET A 191 1.43 -1.27 -5.77
CA MET A 191 0.80 -2.53 -5.32
C MET A 191 0.43 -3.44 -6.50
N GLN A 192 -0.13 -2.90 -7.58
CA GLN A 192 -0.47 -3.68 -8.77
C GLN A 192 0.76 -4.35 -9.39
N ARG A 193 1.90 -3.65 -9.45
CA ARG A 193 3.17 -4.22 -9.93
C ARG A 193 3.68 -5.34 -9.02
N LEU A 194 3.55 -5.18 -7.71
CA LEU A 194 3.88 -6.21 -6.74
C LEU A 194 3.00 -7.44 -6.93
N SER A 195 1.70 -7.25 -7.02
CA SER A 195 0.73 -8.32 -7.23
C SER A 195 1.03 -9.09 -8.53
N SER A 196 1.33 -8.38 -9.63
CA SER A 196 1.68 -9.02 -10.91
C SER A 196 3.03 -9.73 -10.91
N ALA A 197 3.92 -9.43 -9.97
CA ALA A 197 5.20 -10.12 -9.82
C ALA A 197 5.11 -11.45 -9.06
N ILE A 198 4.07 -11.68 -8.27
CA ILE A 198 3.89 -12.90 -7.46
C ILE A 198 3.99 -14.21 -8.26
N PRO A 199 3.37 -14.36 -9.46
CA PRO A 199 3.52 -15.57 -10.26
C PRO A 199 4.98 -15.86 -10.63
N HIS A 200 5.80 -14.83 -10.89
CA HIS A 200 7.22 -14.99 -11.18
C HIS A 200 8.03 -15.42 -9.96
N VAL A 201 7.63 -15.00 -8.74
CA VAL A 201 8.24 -15.51 -7.51
C VAL A 201 7.98 -17.00 -7.39
N PHE A 202 6.73 -17.44 -7.54
CA PHE A 202 6.37 -18.86 -7.45
C PHE A 202 6.98 -19.72 -8.57
N ALA A 203 7.19 -19.16 -9.76
CA ALA A 203 7.85 -19.87 -10.84
C ALA A 203 9.33 -20.21 -10.53
N GLN A 204 9.99 -19.39 -9.70
CA GLN A 204 11.41 -19.55 -9.36
C GLN A 204 11.65 -20.44 -8.13
N VAL A 205 10.76 -20.41 -7.16
CA VAL A 205 10.93 -21.09 -5.86
C VAL A 205 10.02 -22.30 -5.69
N GLY A 206 9.15 -22.56 -6.67
CA GLY A 206 8.09 -23.56 -6.55
C GLY A 206 6.87 -23.02 -5.77
N ARG A 207 5.71 -23.60 -6.05
CA ARG A 207 4.49 -23.31 -5.28
C ARG A 207 4.46 -24.24 -4.04
N PRO A 208 4.01 -23.75 -2.89
CA PRO A 208 3.60 -24.64 -1.81
C PRO A 208 2.51 -25.60 -2.35
N GLY A 209 2.64 -26.90 -2.11
CA GLY A 209 1.66 -27.90 -2.57
C GLY A 209 1.98 -28.61 -3.91
N GLY A 210 2.98 -28.14 -4.67
CA GLY A 210 3.42 -28.78 -5.90
C GLY A 210 2.50 -28.58 -7.12
N GLU A 211 2.82 -29.26 -8.25
CA GLU A 211 2.05 -29.16 -9.50
C GLU A 211 0.64 -29.79 -9.43
N ALA A 212 0.43 -30.77 -8.55
CA ALA A 212 -0.84 -31.48 -8.41
C ALA A 212 -1.98 -30.57 -7.91
N ASP A 213 -1.65 -29.44 -7.27
CA ASP A 213 -2.60 -28.49 -6.70
C ASP A 213 -2.80 -27.24 -7.56
N ARG A 214 -2.32 -27.23 -8.78
CA ARG A 214 -2.57 -26.11 -9.72
C ARG A 214 -4.08 -25.87 -9.88
N GLY A 215 -4.55 -24.73 -9.38
CA GLY A 215 -5.95 -24.32 -9.45
C GLY A 215 -6.84 -24.76 -8.30
N LYS A 216 -6.34 -25.55 -7.34
CA LYS A 216 -7.10 -25.98 -6.17
C LYS A 216 -6.73 -25.22 -4.88
N VAL A 217 -5.51 -24.69 -4.79
CA VAL A 217 -5.04 -23.92 -3.64
C VAL A 217 -4.79 -22.49 -4.06
N GLY A 218 -5.57 -21.58 -3.50
CA GLY A 218 -5.37 -20.12 -3.60
C GLY A 218 -4.59 -19.64 -2.39
N GLY A 219 -3.67 -18.71 -2.60
CA GLY A 219 -3.02 -18.00 -1.50
C GLY A 219 -3.72 -16.66 -1.27
N ALA A 220 -4.02 -16.31 -0.01
CA ALA A 220 -4.51 -14.99 0.36
C ALA A 220 -3.42 -14.19 1.06
N ALA A 221 -3.26 -12.93 0.68
CA ALA A 221 -2.42 -12.01 1.40
C ALA A 221 -3.12 -11.62 2.71
N LEU A 222 -2.45 -11.79 3.84
CA LEU A 222 -2.99 -11.40 5.15
C LEU A 222 -2.52 -10.03 5.59
N GLU A 223 -1.30 -9.66 5.23
CA GLU A 223 -0.68 -8.39 5.58
C GLU A 223 0.27 -7.92 4.50
N TYR A 224 0.35 -6.59 4.33
CA TYR A 224 1.40 -5.92 3.56
C TYR A 224 1.96 -4.74 4.33
N ARG A 225 3.24 -4.49 4.16
CA ARG A 225 3.89 -3.25 4.54
C ARG A 225 4.66 -2.71 3.36
N LEU A 226 4.24 -1.56 2.85
CA LEU A 226 4.86 -0.84 1.74
C LEU A 226 5.60 0.36 2.30
N ILE A 227 6.87 0.51 1.98
CA ILE A 227 7.68 1.67 2.37
C ILE A 227 8.21 2.32 1.10
N HIS A 228 7.90 3.60 0.91
CA HIS A 228 8.31 4.37 -0.24
C HIS A 228 9.50 5.25 0.12
N HIS A 229 10.69 4.91 -0.36
CA HIS A 229 11.90 5.72 -0.21
C HIS A 229 12.03 6.77 -1.31
N ALA A 230 11.33 6.57 -2.43
CA ALA A 230 11.24 7.49 -3.56
C ALA A 230 9.92 7.29 -4.31
N TRP A 231 9.54 8.26 -5.11
CA TRP A 231 8.33 8.19 -5.95
C TRP A 231 8.75 8.28 -7.43
N PRO A 232 8.76 7.15 -8.15
CA PRO A 232 9.07 7.12 -9.57
C PRO A 232 8.14 8.02 -10.37
N ARG A 233 8.64 8.53 -11.49
CA ARG A 233 7.90 9.41 -12.38
C ARG A 233 7.69 8.77 -13.75
N ALA A 234 6.80 9.32 -14.54
CA ALA A 234 6.61 8.89 -15.94
C ALA A 234 7.94 8.90 -16.68
N GLY A 235 8.22 7.81 -17.41
CA GLY A 235 9.47 7.55 -18.11
C GLY A 235 10.54 6.82 -17.28
N ASP A 236 10.37 6.72 -15.95
CA ASP A 236 11.31 5.99 -15.11
C ASP A 236 11.19 4.47 -15.35
N ARG A 237 12.34 3.81 -15.46
CA ARG A 237 12.41 2.36 -15.56
C ARG A 237 12.37 1.74 -14.18
N LEU A 238 11.54 0.72 -14.01
CA LEU A 238 11.39 -0.03 -12.78
C LEU A 238 11.87 -1.46 -13.00
N GLU A 239 12.58 -1.97 -12.01
CA GLU A 239 12.93 -3.36 -11.87
C GLU A 239 12.46 -3.85 -10.51
N LEU A 240 11.76 -4.98 -10.48
CA LEU A 240 11.30 -5.62 -9.26
C LEU A 240 12.21 -6.80 -8.94
N ARG A 241 12.72 -6.80 -7.71
CA ARG A 241 13.51 -7.88 -7.15
C ARG A 241 12.76 -8.48 -5.97
N SER A 242 12.62 -9.77 -5.93
CA SER A 242 11.85 -10.45 -4.89
C SER A 242 12.57 -11.68 -4.36
N GLY A 243 12.31 -12.03 -3.11
CA GLY A 243 12.83 -13.23 -2.48
C GLY A 243 12.07 -13.55 -1.21
N PHE A 244 12.32 -14.70 -0.63
CA PHE A 244 11.73 -15.11 0.63
C PHE A 244 12.61 -14.66 1.78
N GLY A 245 12.03 -14.04 2.80
CA GLY A 245 12.69 -13.70 4.05
C GLY A 245 12.53 -14.82 5.07
N GLY A 246 13.60 -15.56 5.34
CA GLY A 246 13.90 -16.53 6.36
C GLY A 246 12.84 -17.26 7.18
N GLY A 247 13.04 -18.49 7.48
CA GLY A 247 12.45 -19.36 8.55
C GLY A 247 10.96 -19.35 8.69
N ASP A 248 10.17 -20.22 8.81
CA ASP A 248 8.73 -20.34 9.09
C ASP A 248 7.76 -19.96 7.96
N ALA A 249 7.95 -20.47 6.74
CA ALA A 249 6.95 -20.33 5.65
C ALA A 249 6.41 -18.91 5.41
N ARG A 250 7.11 -17.87 5.87
CA ARG A 250 6.72 -16.46 5.68
C ARG A 250 7.40 -15.92 4.44
N PHE A 251 6.58 -15.46 3.50
CA PHE A 251 7.07 -14.78 2.31
C PHE A 251 7.44 -13.35 2.65
N GLY A 252 8.71 -12.97 2.50
CA GLY A 252 9.11 -11.58 2.40
C GLY A 252 9.38 -11.27 0.93
N ILE A 253 8.59 -10.41 0.31
CA ILE A 253 8.91 -9.85 -0.99
C ILE A 253 9.57 -8.51 -0.73
N VAL A 254 10.85 -8.40 -1.03
CA VAL A 254 11.54 -7.12 -1.08
C VAL A 254 11.48 -6.67 -2.53
N VAL A 255 10.83 -5.53 -2.75
CA VAL A 255 10.80 -4.91 -4.06
C VAL A 255 11.73 -3.73 -4.04
N SER A 256 12.78 -3.80 -4.85
CA SER A 256 13.61 -2.66 -5.18
C SER A 256 13.21 -2.20 -6.57
N ALA A 257 12.79 -0.95 -6.69
CA ALA A 257 12.61 -0.32 -7.98
C ALA A 257 13.73 0.70 -8.19
N GLU A 258 14.56 0.50 -9.19
CA GLU A 258 15.56 1.48 -9.62
C GLU A 258 15.00 2.36 -10.72
N CYS A 259 15.15 3.66 -10.50
CA CYS A 259 14.88 4.68 -11.51
C CYS A 259 16.22 5.04 -12.18
N HIS A 260 16.43 4.58 -13.42
CA HIS A 260 17.53 5.06 -14.23
C HIS A 260 17.11 6.33 -14.99
N LYS A 261 17.54 7.49 -14.49
CA LYS A 261 17.69 8.65 -15.35
C LYS A 261 19.11 8.66 -15.91
N ALA A 262 19.23 8.62 -17.21
CA ALA A 262 20.43 9.09 -17.87
C ALA A 262 20.61 10.57 -17.48
N HIS A 263 21.58 10.87 -16.64
CA HIS A 263 21.91 12.16 -16.03
C HIS A 263 20.98 12.63 -14.91
N LEU A 264 21.51 12.62 -13.69
CA LEU A 264 21.09 13.21 -12.42
C LEU A 264 20.31 12.32 -11.46
N ALA A 265 21.01 11.99 -10.37
CA ALA A 265 20.53 11.47 -9.09
C ALA A 265 19.72 10.17 -9.15
N GLU A 266 20.34 9.09 -8.75
CA GLU A 266 19.69 7.80 -8.46
C GLU A 266 18.57 8.00 -7.45
N ARG A 267 17.34 7.75 -7.91
CA ARG A 267 16.17 7.66 -7.05
C ARG A 267 15.84 6.19 -6.88
N ARG A 268 15.92 5.72 -5.67
CA ARG A 268 15.66 4.32 -5.31
C ARG A 268 14.29 4.23 -4.66
N LEU A 269 13.43 3.36 -5.19
CA LEU A 269 12.23 2.94 -4.50
C LEU A 269 12.50 1.56 -3.91
N ALA A 270 12.33 1.43 -2.62
CA ALA A 270 12.32 0.13 -1.98
C ALA A 270 11.02 -0.04 -1.23
N GLY A 271 10.27 -1.05 -1.60
CA GLY A 271 9.14 -1.53 -0.83
C GLY A 271 9.50 -2.87 -0.21
N SER A 272 9.36 -3.01 1.09
CA SER A 272 9.36 -4.31 1.76
C SER A 272 7.91 -4.77 1.88
N VAL A 273 7.59 -5.87 1.24
CA VAL A 273 6.27 -6.52 1.32
C VAL A 273 6.46 -7.88 1.95
N ARG A 274 5.77 -8.14 3.04
CA ARG A 274 5.65 -9.49 3.59
C ARG A 274 4.20 -9.95 3.40
N PRO A 275 3.89 -10.82 2.43
CA PRO A 275 2.62 -11.53 2.42
C PRO A 275 2.72 -12.75 3.36
N GLU A 276 1.74 -12.96 4.21
CA GLU A 276 1.49 -14.26 4.82
C GLU A 276 0.41 -14.97 4.02
N HIS A 277 0.68 -16.21 3.64
CA HIS A 277 -0.33 -17.10 3.07
C HIS A 277 -0.91 -17.94 4.19
N ALA A 278 -2.22 -17.93 4.35
CA ALA A 278 -2.94 -18.91 5.13
C ALA A 278 -3.54 -19.94 4.17
N ASP A 279 -3.34 -21.21 4.47
CA ASP A 279 -4.19 -22.26 3.91
C ASP A 279 -5.61 -21.98 4.36
N LEU A 280 -6.47 -21.60 3.42
CA LEU A 280 -7.90 -21.63 3.65
C LEU A 280 -8.30 -23.10 3.63
N GLY A 281 -8.26 -23.73 4.80
CA GLY A 281 -8.84 -25.04 4.98
C GLY A 281 -10.27 -25.01 4.47
N THR A 282 -10.57 -25.87 3.52
CA THR A 282 -11.94 -26.18 3.09
C THR A 282 -12.67 -26.73 4.31
N GLY A 283 -13.37 -25.86 5.02
CA GLY A 283 -14.43 -26.28 5.92
C GLY A 283 -15.59 -26.75 5.08
N GLU A 284 -15.97 -27.99 5.25
CA GLU A 284 -17.21 -28.60 4.75
C GLU A 284 -18.44 -27.78 5.16
#